data_3eff8f17f45ca73466dbbfbc37b297c7
#
_entry.id   3eff8f17f45ca73466dbbfbc37b297c7
#
_cell.length_a   1.000
_cell.length_b   1.000
_cell.length_c   1.000
_cell.angle_alpha   90.00
_cell.angle_beta   90.00
_cell.angle_gamma   90.00
#
_symmetry.space_group_name_H-M   'P 1'
#
loop_
_entity.id
_entity.type
_entity.pdbx_description
1 polymer ?
#
loop_
_entity_poly.entity_id
_entity_poly.type
_entity_poly.pdbx_seq_one_letter_code
_entity_poly.pdbx_strand_id
1 'polypeptide(L)'
;MATTLSTTRQPQSPAEFFAKKNLLQMGLGILGGGFTIAQWLIKQHPKSITITDSKNSDDFQPAIKKLTTLAQNNKVKIKFVLGKHRQQDILTNDLIIVNQAIPLDIPLLKLAREKKKPIENDITLFYKFVKNPTLGITGTRGKTTTTIWLHHLLKSQFPKSIFGGNIPHKPAISLLNKIPPKNPIVLEIPSFQLELLKDKSPRIAVI
;
A
#
# COMPACT_ATOMS: atom_id res chain seq x y z
N MET A 1 9.78 18.10 35.12
CA MET A 1 9.55 16.67 34.81
C MET A 1 9.72 16.49 33.33
N ALA A 2 10.80 15.87 32.90
CA ALA A 2 11.07 15.65 31.46
C ALA A 2 10.27 14.45 30.98
N THR A 3 9.32 14.67 30.09
CA THR A 3 8.55 13.60 29.44
C THR A 3 9.46 12.87 28.48
N THR A 4 9.87 11.66 28.83
CA THR A 4 10.65 10.77 27.99
C THR A 4 9.79 10.39 26.76
N LEU A 5 10.06 11.03 25.64
CA LEU A 5 9.52 10.60 24.36
C LEU A 5 10.04 9.19 24.07
N SER A 6 9.14 8.20 24.12
CA SER A 6 9.39 6.84 23.68
C SER A 6 9.82 6.88 22.21
N THR A 7 11.11 6.76 21.96
CA THR A 7 11.66 6.56 20.62
C THR A 7 11.29 5.15 20.15
N THR A 8 10.10 4.97 19.62
CA THR A 8 9.76 3.78 18.85
C THR A 8 10.69 3.73 17.65
N ARG A 9 11.68 2.84 17.73
CA ARG A 9 12.66 2.60 16.66
C ARG A 9 11.92 2.34 15.36
N GLN A 10 12.08 3.19 14.37
CA GLN A 10 11.45 2.97 13.07
C GLN A 10 11.95 1.64 12.47
N PRO A 11 11.08 0.79 11.92
CA PRO A 11 11.49 -0.49 11.34
C PRO A 11 12.53 -0.24 10.24
N GLN A 12 13.64 -0.98 10.29
CA GLN A 12 14.74 -0.83 9.34
C GLN A 12 14.36 -1.34 7.94
N SER A 13 13.43 -2.30 7.86
CA SER A 13 12.97 -2.91 6.60
C SER A 13 11.48 -3.24 6.61
N PRO A 14 10.84 -3.35 5.43
CA PRO A 14 9.48 -3.85 5.34
C PRO A 14 9.29 -5.23 5.97
N ALA A 15 10.21 -6.16 5.73
CA ALA A 15 10.13 -7.52 6.28
C ALA A 15 10.11 -7.51 7.81
N GLU A 16 10.95 -6.69 8.45
CA GLU A 16 10.95 -6.52 9.91
C GLU A 16 9.61 -5.95 10.42
N PHE A 17 9.05 -4.96 9.72
CA PHE A 17 7.77 -4.35 10.10
C PHE A 17 6.61 -5.33 10.04
N PHE A 18 6.57 -6.20 9.03
CA PHE A 18 5.48 -7.16 8.84
C PHE A 18 5.70 -8.50 9.56
N ALA A 19 6.92 -8.78 10.03
CA ALA A 19 7.23 -10.01 10.74
C ALA A 19 6.22 -10.29 11.86
N LYS A 20 5.75 -11.53 11.95
CA LYS A 20 4.81 -12.02 12.97
C LYS A 20 3.40 -11.37 12.96
N LYS A 21 3.09 -10.44 12.05
CA LYS A 21 1.77 -9.81 11.96
C LYS A 21 0.78 -10.63 11.15
N ASN A 22 -0.47 -10.62 11.62
CA ASN A 22 -1.62 -11.04 10.83
C ASN A 22 -2.17 -9.82 10.09
N LEU A 23 -2.22 -9.88 8.77
CA LEU A 23 -2.62 -8.77 7.93
C LEU A 23 -4.03 -8.96 7.39
N LEU A 24 -4.82 -7.90 7.37
CA LEU A 24 -6.06 -7.83 6.62
C LEU A 24 -5.86 -6.90 5.43
N GLN A 25 -5.98 -7.42 4.21
CA GLN A 25 -6.10 -6.59 3.02
C GLN A 25 -7.56 -6.52 2.60
N MET A 26 -8.12 -5.33 2.61
CA MET A 26 -9.47 -5.04 2.14
C MET A 26 -9.41 -4.54 0.70
N GLY A 27 -10.05 -5.29 -0.21
CA GLY A 27 -10.06 -5.03 -1.65
C GLY A 27 -8.89 -5.68 -2.39
N LEU A 28 -9.20 -6.72 -3.17
CA LEU A 28 -8.29 -7.31 -4.15
C LEU A 28 -8.30 -6.50 -5.45
N GLY A 29 -9.50 -6.05 -5.84
CA GLY A 29 -9.73 -5.17 -6.99
C GLY A 29 -9.42 -5.82 -8.34
N ILE A 30 -10.21 -5.51 -9.35
CA ILE A 30 -10.06 -6.06 -10.71
C ILE A 30 -9.00 -5.34 -11.55
N LEU A 31 -8.62 -4.11 -11.19
CA LEU A 31 -7.63 -3.32 -11.93
C LEU A 31 -6.16 -3.64 -11.56
N GLY A 32 -5.94 -4.70 -10.79
CA GLY A 32 -4.61 -5.22 -10.49
C GLY A 32 -3.83 -4.52 -9.39
N GLY A 33 -4.28 -3.38 -8.87
CA GLY A 33 -3.59 -2.66 -7.78
C GLY A 33 -3.52 -3.48 -6.50
N GLY A 34 -4.65 -3.97 -6.00
CA GLY A 34 -4.71 -4.80 -4.81
C GLY A 34 -3.98 -6.14 -4.97
N PHE A 35 -4.02 -6.73 -6.16
CA PHE A 35 -3.24 -7.94 -6.47
C PHE A 35 -1.73 -7.69 -6.31
N THR A 36 -1.23 -6.58 -6.86
CA THR A 36 0.19 -6.22 -6.76
C THR A 36 0.60 -5.93 -5.31
N ILE A 37 -0.29 -5.27 -4.53
CA ILE A 37 -0.07 -5.05 -3.09
C ILE A 37 -0.01 -6.38 -2.35
N ALA A 38 -0.95 -7.31 -2.60
CA ALA A 38 -0.94 -8.65 -1.99
C ALA A 38 0.35 -9.41 -2.30
N GLN A 39 0.81 -9.39 -3.56
CA GLN A 39 2.06 -10.02 -3.95
C GLN A 39 3.26 -9.42 -3.19
N TRP A 40 3.29 -8.10 -3.06
CA TRP A 40 4.35 -7.41 -2.33
C TRP A 40 4.32 -7.77 -0.85
N LEU A 41 3.14 -7.76 -0.21
CA LEU A 41 2.97 -8.11 1.20
C LEU A 41 3.40 -9.55 1.50
N ILE A 42 3.03 -10.53 0.65
CA ILE A 42 3.45 -11.93 0.81
C ILE A 42 4.98 -12.05 0.86
N LYS A 43 5.68 -11.31 0.00
CA LYS A 43 7.15 -11.28 -0.05
C LYS A 43 7.82 -10.64 1.18
N GLN A 44 7.04 -10.00 2.06
CA GLN A 44 7.53 -9.49 3.35
C GLN A 44 7.41 -10.51 4.49
N HIS A 45 6.97 -11.73 4.20
CA HIS A 45 6.86 -12.86 5.13
C HIS A 45 6.04 -12.55 6.40
N PRO A 46 4.83 -11.97 6.31
CA PRO A 46 3.95 -11.83 7.46
C PRO A 46 3.52 -13.20 7.98
N LYS A 47 3.02 -13.27 9.21
CA LYS A 47 2.48 -14.51 9.79
C LYS A 47 1.29 -15.05 9.00
N SER A 48 0.38 -14.14 8.59
CA SER A 48 -0.77 -14.48 7.74
C SER A 48 -1.28 -13.26 7.00
N ILE A 49 -1.99 -13.50 5.89
CA ILE A 49 -2.74 -12.48 5.15
C ILE A 49 -4.16 -12.98 4.94
N THR A 50 -5.15 -12.21 5.39
CA THR A 50 -6.55 -12.35 5.01
C THR A 50 -6.87 -11.32 3.96
N ILE A 51 -7.36 -11.73 2.79
CA ILE A 51 -7.75 -10.85 1.69
C ILE A 51 -9.28 -10.89 1.58
N THR A 52 -9.91 -9.73 1.65
CA THR A 52 -11.37 -9.62 1.53
C THR A 52 -11.76 -8.72 0.35
N ASP A 53 -12.85 -9.05 -0.32
CA ASP A 53 -13.45 -8.22 -1.36
C ASP A 53 -14.97 -8.36 -1.33
N SER A 54 -15.71 -7.31 -1.73
CA SER A 54 -17.17 -7.34 -1.87
C SER A 54 -17.64 -8.14 -3.08
N LYS A 55 -16.77 -8.36 -4.07
CA LYS A 55 -17.04 -9.20 -5.24
C LYS A 55 -16.80 -10.68 -4.93
N ASN A 56 -17.47 -11.54 -5.70
CA ASN A 56 -17.38 -12.99 -5.55
C ASN A 56 -16.08 -13.59 -6.09
N SER A 57 -15.86 -14.86 -5.80
CA SER A 57 -14.64 -15.60 -6.15
C SER A 57 -14.39 -15.72 -7.65
N ASP A 58 -15.45 -15.77 -8.46
CA ASP A 58 -15.37 -16.04 -9.90
C ASP A 58 -14.59 -14.96 -10.63
N ASP A 59 -14.71 -13.71 -10.20
CA ASP A 59 -13.96 -12.56 -10.72
C ASP A 59 -12.45 -12.65 -10.46
N PHE A 60 -12.03 -13.48 -9.49
CA PHE A 60 -10.66 -13.46 -8.95
C PHE A 60 -9.91 -14.79 -9.08
N GLN A 61 -10.48 -15.82 -9.70
CA GLN A 61 -9.87 -17.16 -9.76
C GLN A 61 -8.40 -17.18 -10.21
N PRO A 62 -7.99 -16.47 -11.27
CA PRO A 62 -6.58 -16.43 -11.67
C PRO A 62 -5.69 -15.76 -10.63
N ALA A 63 -6.19 -14.71 -9.96
CA ALA A 63 -5.46 -13.99 -8.92
C ALA A 63 -5.31 -14.84 -7.66
N ILE A 64 -6.37 -15.53 -7.23
CA ILE A 64 -6.37 -16.46 -6.09
C ILE A 64 -5.32 -17.54 -6.28
N LYS A 65 -5.34 -18.22 -7.45
CA LYS A 65 -4.37 -19.28 -7.77
C LYS A 65 -2.93 -18.78 -7.66
N LYS A 66 -2.63 -17.64 -8.31
CA LYS A 66 -1.29 -17.03 -8.28
C LYS A 66 -0.84 -16.63 -6.87
N LEU A 67 -1.73 -16.00 -6.08
CA LEU A 67 -1.41 -15.56 -4.72
C LEU A 67 -1.25 -16.75 -3.76
N THR A 68 -2.06 -17.81 -3.91
CA THR A 68 -1.94 -19.04 -3.12
C THR A 68 -0.60 -19.70 -3.36
N THR A 69 -0.21 -19.90 -4.62
CA THR A 69 1.11 -20.46 -4.95
C THR A 69 2.25 -19.60 -4.40
N LEU A 70 2.14 -18.27 -4.55
CA LEU A 70 3.16 -17.35 -4.03
C LEU A 70 3.26 -17.43 -2.50
N ALA A 71 2.12 -17.50 -1.81
CA ALA A 71 2.08 -17.61 -0.35
C ALA A 71 2.67 -18.91 0.15
N GLN A 72 2.39 -20.04 -0.51
CA GLN A 72 2.99 -21.34 -0.21
C GLN A 72 4.52 -21.30 -0.35
N ASN A 73 5.04 -20.76 -1.45
CA ASN A 73 6.47 -20.63 -1.70
C ASN A 73 7.18 -19.72 -0.66
N ASN A 74 6.46 -18.76 -0.08
CA ASN A 74 6.98 -17.85 0.94
C ASN A 74 6.61 -18.29 2.38
N LYS A 75 5.97 -19.46 2.58
CA LYS A 75 5.53 -19.99 3.88
C LYS A 75 4.58 -19.04 4.63
N VAL A 76 3.76 -18.29 3.92
CA VAL A 76 2.76 -17.35 4.45
C VAL A 76 1.39 -18.00 4.42
N LYS A 77 0.66 -17.96 5.54
CA LYS A 77 -0.74 -18.40 5.58
C LYS A 77 -1.63 -17.38 4.88
N ILE A 78 -2.37 -17.79 3.85
CA ILE A 78 -3.28 -16.93 3.10
C ILE A 78 -4.73 -17.42 3.25
N LYS A 79 -5.67 -16.47 3.37
CA LYS A 79 -7.12 -16.73 3.42
C LYS A 79 -7.85 -15.70 2.55
N PHE A 80 -8.84 -16.16 1.81
CA PHE A 80 -9.72 -15.31 1.02
C PHE A 80 -11.14 -15.32 1.62
N VAL A 81 -11.73 -14.13 1.71
CA VAL A 81 -13.12 -13.91 2.15
C VAL A 81 -13.75 -12.99 1.12
N LEU A 82 -14.41 -13.59 0.13
CA LEU A 82 -14.97 -12.90 -1.03
C LEU A 82 -16.49 -12.82 -0.93
N GLY A 83 -17.07 -11.84 -1.61
CA GLY A 83 -18.50 -11.50 -1.52
C GLY A 83 -18.87 -10.62 -0.32
N LYS A 84 -17.96 -10.39 0.62
CA LYS A 84 -18.20 -9.57 1.81
C LYS A 84 -16.95 -9.18 2.56
N HIS A 85 -17.07 -8.14 3.38
CA HIS A 85 -16.13 -7.82 4.44
C HIS A 85 -16.77 -8.14 5.80
N ARG A 86 -16.01 -8.65 6.79
CA ARG A 86 -16.54 -9.10 8.08
C ARG A 86 -15.89 -8.39 9.25
N GLN A 87 -16.63 -8.10 10.31
CA GLN A 87 -16.11 -7.52 11.56
C GLN A 87 -15.01 -8.41 12.19
N GLN A 88 -15.21 -9.73 12.15
CA GLN A 88 -14.23 -10.68 12.69
C GLN A 88 -12.86 -10.53 12.07
N ASP A 89 -12.77 -10.21 10.76
CA ASP A 89 -11.48 -10.03 10.10
C ASP A 89 -10.78 -8.74 10.57
N ILE A 90 -11.55 -7.68 10.92
CA ILE A 90 -11.01 -6.48 11.57
C ILE A 90 -10.41 -6.81 12.95
N LEU A 91 -11.13 -7.59 13.75
CA LEU A 91 -10.76 -7.86 15.15
C LEU A 91 -9.54 -8.78 15.26
N THR A 92 -9.43 -9.77 14.38
CA THR A 92 -8.41 -10.84 14.46
C THR A 92 -7.09 -10.49 13.77
N ASN A 93 -7.02 -9.41 13.01
CA ASN A 93 -5.79 -8.99 12.34
C ASN A 93 -5.12 -7.80 13.06
N ASP A 94 -3.80 -7.69 12.91
CA ASP A 94 -2.97 -6.70 13.60
C ASP A 94 -2.83 -5.40 12.83
N LEU A 95 -2.96 -5.46 11.50
CA LEU A 95 -2.82 -4.34 10.59
C LEU A 95 -3.81 -4.48 9.42
N ILE A 96 -4.49 -3.40 9.11
CA ILE A 96 -5.47 -3.32 8.04
C ILE A 96 -4.88 -2.53 6.88
N ILE A 97 -4.85 -3.11 5.70
CA ILE A 97 -4.42 -2.45 4.47
C ILE A 97 -5.66 -2.27 3.58
N VAL A 98 -6.03 -1.03 3.33
CA VAL A 98 -7.21 -0.73 2.51
C VAL A 98 -6.82 -0.38 1.08
N ASN A 99 -7.50 -1.02 0.13
CA ASN A 99 -7.40 -0.63 -1.28
C ASN A 99 -8.09 0.73 -1.47
N GLN A 100 -7.54 1.53 -2.36
CA GLN A 100 -8.02 2.87 -2.69
C GLN A 100 -9.50 2.97 -3.11
N ALA A 101 -10.10 1.86 -3.58
CA ALA A 101 -11.52 1.82 -3.95
C ALA A 101 -12.47 1.71 -2.74
N ILE A 102 -11.95 1.54 -1.52
CA ILE A 102 -12.75 1.40 -0.30
C ILE A 102 -12.84 2.76 0.40
N PRO A 103 -14.06 3.33 0.56
CA PRO A 103 -14.23 4.56 1.31
C PRO A 103 -13.79 4.40 2.77
N LEU A 104 -13.14 5.42 3.32
CA LEU A 104 -12.59 5.37 4.68
C LEU A 104 -13.63 5.56 5.79
N ASP A 105 -14.85 5.95 5.45
CA ASP A 105 -15.97 6.21 6.37
C ASP A 105 -16.90 5.02 6.59
N ILE A 106 -16.63 3.87 5.97
CA ILE A 106 -17.46 2.67 6.14
C ILE A 106 -17.47 2.18 7.60
N PRO A 107 -18.57 1.56 8.07
CA PRO A 107 -18.72 1.11 9.46
C PRO A 107 -17.58 0.21 9.95
N LEU A 108 -17.04 -0.66 9.08
CA LEU A 108 -15.93 -1.55 9.43
C LEU A 108 -14.63 -0.80 9.74
N LEU A 109 -14.33 0.29 9.01
CA LEU A 109 -13.14 1.10 9.28
C LEU A 109 -13.35 2.03 10.47
N LYS A 110 -14.59 2.43 10.78
CA LYS A 110 -14.92 3.09 12.07
C LYS A 110 -14.66 2.15 13.23
N LEU A 111 -15.14 0.91 13.18
CA LEU A 111 -14.83 -0.13 14.17
C LEU A 111 -13.31 -0.35 14.32
N ALA A 112 -12.56 -0.38 13.23
CA ALA A 112 -11.12 -0.52 13.28
C ALA A 112 -10.46 0.63 14.08
N ARG A 113 -10.90 1.88 13.86
CA ARG A 113 -10.41 3.04 14.61
C ARG A 113 -10.77 2.97 16.09
N GLU A 114 -12.01 2.61 16.43
CA GLU A 114 -12.46 2.40 17.81
C GLU A 114 -11.61 1.34 18.53
N LYS A 115 -11.26 0.27 17.82
CA LYS A 115 -10.37 -0.80 18.32
C LYS A 115 -8.88 -0.45 18.22
N LYS A 116 -8.54 0.79 17.86
CA LYS A 116 -7.16 1.28 17.70
C LYS A 116 -6.32 0.41 16.77
N LYS A 117 -6.96 -0.23 15.77
CA LYS A 117 -6.24 -1.01 14.76
C LYS A 117 -5.57 -0.06 13.76
N PRO A 118 -4.29 -0.24 13.46
CA PRO A 118 -3.62 0.56 12.42
C PRO A 118 -4.27 0.31 11.06
N ILE A 119 -4.53 1.41 10.34
CA ILE A 119 -5.06 1.38 8.98
C ILE A 119 -4.03 2.05 8.08
N GLU A 120 -3.61 1.32 7.06
CA GLU A 120 -2.64 1.77 6.06
C GLU A 120 -3.24 1.62 4.66
N ASN A 121 -2.68 2.34 3.71
CA ASN A 121 -2.94 2.14 2.29
C ASN A 121 -1.61 2.02 1.52
N ASP A 122 -1.66 1.90 0.22
CA ASP A 122 -0.48 1.82 -0.64
C ASP A 122 0.51 2.98 -0.40
N ILE A 123 0.01 4.21 -0.37
CA ILE A 123 0.82 5.42 -0.19
C ILE A 123 1.40 5.52 1.21
N THR A 124 0.64 5.23 2.26
CA THR A 124 1.16 5.31 3.63
C THR A 124 2.26 4.29 3.88
N LEU A 125 2.07 3.06 3.39
CA LEU A 125 3.10 2.02 3.45
C LEU A 125 4.33 2.39 2.63
N PHE A 126 4.13 2.96 1.43
CA PHE A 126 5.25 3.43 0.63
C PHE A 126 6.08 4.48 1.38
N TYR A 127 5.44 5.52 1.92
CA TYR A 127 6.14 6.58 2.66
C TYR A 127 6.77 6.10 3.97
N LYS A 128 6.30 5.00 4.52
CA LYS A 128 6.94 4.37 5.70
C LYS A 128 8.33 3.83 5.39
N PHE A 129 8.58 3.38 4.16
CA PHE A 129 9.81 2.66 3.79
C PHE A 129 10.65 3.32 2.69
N VAL A 130 10.13 4.29 1.96
CA VAL A 130 10.85 4.95 0.88
C VAL A 130 12.06 5.72 1.41
N LYS A 131 13.19 5.57 0.72
CA LYS A 131 14.44 6.31 0.99
C LYS A 131 14.77 7.31 -0.13
N ASN A 132 14.08 7.20 -1.25
CA ASN A 132 14.27 8.05 -2.42
C ASN A 132 13.58 9.41 -2.24
N PRO A 133 14.09 10.48 -2.86
CA PRO A 133 13.31 11.71 -3.00
C PRO A 133 12.06 11.43 -3.84
N THR A 134 10.93 11.99 -3.41
CA THR A 134 9.63 11.79 -4.08
C THR A 134 9.05 13.10 -4.55
N LEU A 135 8.43 13.07 -5.72
CA LEU A 135 7.63 14.15 -6.27
C LEU A 135 6.19 13.64 -6.39
N GLY A 136 5.26 14.29 -5.70
CA GLY A 136 3.86 13.91 -5.67
C GLY A 136 3.02 14.83 -6.55
N ILE A 137 2.20 14.24 -7.42
CA ILE A 137 1.27 14.95 -8.28
C ILE A 137 -0.15 14.60 -7.86
N THR A 138 -0.94 15.61 -7.52
CA THR A 138 -2.36 15.48 -7.22
C THR A 138 -3.17 16.43 -8.10
N GLY A 139 -4.47 16.49 -7.90
CA GLY A 139 -5.38 17.38 -8.64
C GLY A 139 -6.60 16.65 -9.18
N THR A 140 -7.56 17.39 -9.70
CA THR A 140 -8.82 16.85 -10.22
C THR A 140 -8.60 16.15 -11.57
N ARG A 141 -7.81 16.76 -12.48
CA ARG A 141 -7.50 16.27 -13.83
C ARG A 141 -6.01 16.40 -14.13
N GLY A 142 -5.52 15.74 -15.15
CA GLY A 142 -4.15 15.87 -15.64
C GLY A 142 -3.07 15.16 -14.84
N LYS A 143 -3.40 14.53 -13.69
CA LYS A 143 -2.42 13.85 -12.82
C LYS A 143 -1.49 12.89 -13.57
N THR A 144 -2.06 11.94 -14.31
CA THR A 144 -1.30 10.91 -15.03
C THR A 144 -0.41 11.55 -16.10
N THR A 145 -0.94 12.48 -16.88
CA THR A 145 -0.17 13.20 -17.92
C THR A 145 1.00 13.93 -17.29
N THR A 146 0.75 14.74 -16.25
CA THR A 146 1.80 15.50 -15.55
C THR A 146 2.85 14.57 -14.93
N THR A 147 2.42 13.45 -14.35
CA THR A 147 3.34 12.43 -13.76
C THR A 147 4.27 11.86 -14.83
N ILE A 148 3.74 11.48 -15.98
CA ILE A 148 4.53 10.93 -17.09
C ILE A 148 5.48 11.97 -17.68
N TRP A 149 5.01 13.19 -17.91
CA TRP A 149 5.83 14.27 -18.45
C TRP A 149 6.95 14.68 -17.50
N LEU A 150 6.65 14.86 -16.24
CA LEU A 150 7.66 15.18 -15.23
C LEU A 150 8.72 14.08 -15.13
N HIS A 151 8.31 12.81 -15.13
CA HIS A 151 9.23 11.71 -15.18
C HIS A 151 10.11 11.73 -16.43
N HIS A 152 9.53 12.03 -17.60
CA HIS A 152 10.28 12.14 -18.85
C HIS A 152 11.35 13.25 -18.78
N LEU A 153 11.00 14.42 -18.28
CA LEU A 153 11.94 15.52 -18.07
C LEU A 153 13.06 15.16 -17.09
N LEU A 154 12.73 14.48 -16.00
CA LEU A 154 13.71 14.07 -15.00
C LEU A 154 14.72 13.03 -15.53
N LYS A 155 14.36 12.25 -16.54
CA LYS A 155 15.24 11.20 -17.08
C LYS A 155 16.54 11.75 -17.67
N SER A 156 16.59 12.99 -18.11
CA SER A 156 17.82 13.63 -18.61
C SER A 156 18.88 13.73 -17.53
N GLN A 157 18.51 14.05 -16.29
CA GLN A 157 19.43 14.16 -15.14
C GLN A 157 19.45 12.91 -14.26
N PHE A 158 18.33 12.18 -14.21
CA PHE A 158 18.16 10.97 -13.39
C PHE A 158 17.69 9.80 -14.26
N PRO A 159 18.55 9.18 -15.06
CA PRO A 159 18.15 8.12 -16.01
C PRO A 159 17.47 6.92 -15.35
N LYS A 160 17.74 6.67 -14.05
CA LYS A 160 17.13 5.60 -13.26
C LYS A 160 15.87 6.03 -12.50
N SER A 161 15.35 7.24 -12.71
CA SER A 161 14.05 7.65 -12.12
C SER A 161 12.92 6.75 -12.61
N ILE A 162 11.92 6.55 -11.76
CA ILE A 162 10.71 5.77 -12.06
C ILE A 162 9.47 6.53 -11.64
N PHE A 163 8.32 6.09 -12.09
CA PHE A 163 7.02 6.66 -11.72
C PHE A 163 5.97 5.59 -11.43
N GLY A 164 4.95 5.95 -10.66
CA GLY A 164 3.82 5.10 -10.32
C GLY A 164 2.85 5.81 -9.36
N GLY A 165 2.26 5.07 -8.42
CA GLY A 165 1.20 5.55 -7.54
C GLY A 165 -0.17 5.07 -8.00
N ASN A 166 -1.13 5.95 -8.19
CA ASN A 166 -2.47 5.61 -8.69
C ASN A 166 -2.49 5.33 -10.21
N ILE A 167 -1.54 4.53 -10.66
CA ILE A 167 -1.40 4.12 -12.06
C ILE A 167 -1.59 2.61 -12.13
N PRO A 168 -2.40 2.08 -13.08
CA PRO A 168 -2.63 0.65 -13.22
C PRO A 168 -1.34 -0.15 -13.20
N HIS A 169 -1.32 -1.23 -12.44
CA HIS A 169 -0.17 -2.14 -12.26
C HIS A 169 1.13 -1.53 -11.70
N LYS A 170 1.11 -0.25 -11.28
CA LYS A 170 2.27 0.45 -10.71
C LYS A 170 1.93 1.10 -9.34
N PRO A 171 1.33 0.39 -8.37
CA PRO A 171 1.08 0.96 -7.05
C PRO A 171 2.40 1.41 -6.42
N ALA A 172 2.37 2.47 -5.61
CA ALA A 172 3.55 3.09 -5.05
C ALA A 172 4.46 2.08 -4.32
N ILE A 173 3.86 1.18 -3.54
CA ILE A 173 4.60 0.17 -2.77
C ILE A 173 5.44 -0.75 -3.67
N SER A 174 5.01 -0.98 -4.91
CA SER A 174 5.76 -1.79 -5.87
C SER A 174 7.04 -1.14 -6.37
N LEU A 175 7.22 0.17 -6.11
CA LEU A 175 8.39 0.93 -6.52
C LEU A 175 9.53 0.91 -5.48
N LEU A 176 9.24 0.44 -4.26
CA LEU A 176 10.23 0.37 -3.19
C LEU A 176 11.43 -0.49 -3.60
N ASN A 177 12.63 0.02 -3.32
CA ASN A 177 13.92 -0.65 -3.56
C ASN A 177 14.21 -1.00 -5.04
N LYS A 178 13.47 -0.44 -6.00
CA LYS A 178 13.69 -0.69 -7.43
C LYS A 178 14.80 0.15 -8.04
N ILE A 179 15.17 1.24 -7.40
CA ILE A 179 16.18 2.18 -7.91
C ILE A 179 17.10 2.65 -6.78
N PRO A 180 18.32 3.12 -7.12
CA PRO A 180 19.24 3.68 -6.13
C PRO A 180 18.62 4.85 -5.36
N PRO A 181 18.92 5.04 -4.05
CA PRO A 181 18.26 6.02 -3.19
C PRO A 181 18.31 7.47 -3.63
N LYS A 182 19.32 7.88 -4.42
CA LYS A 182 19.46 9.25 -4.93
C LYS A 182 18.54 9.57 -6.11
N ASN A 183 17.95 8.56 -6.76
CA ASN A 183 17.08 8.77 -7.92
C ASN A 183 15.66 9.07 -7.47
N PRO A 184 15.00 10.08 -8.06
CA PRO A 184 13.65 10.47 -7.68
C PRO A 184 12.60 9.46 -8.15
N ILE A 185 11.51 9.39 -7.39
CA ILE A 185 10.28 8.67 -7.73
C ILE A 185 9.17 9.70 -7.93
N VAL A 186 8.52 9.67 -9.08
CA VAL A 186 7.38 10.52 -9.40
C VAL A 186 6.09 9.75 -9.13
N LEU A 187 5.20 10.31 -8.30
CA LEU A 187 4.01 9.62 -7.83
C LEU A 187 2.74 10.37 -8.24
N GLU A 188 1.82 9.67 -8.86
CA GLU A 188 0.43 10.10 -8.92
C GLU A 188 -0.26 9.76 -7.60
N ILE A 189 -0.77 10.77 -6.88
CA ILE A 189 -1.41 10.59 -5.58
C ILE A 189 -2.79 11.26 -5.61
N PRO A 190 -3.89 10.52 -5.71
CA PRO A 190 -5.23 11.11 -5.61
C PRO A 190 -5.53 11.55 -4.17
N SER A 191 -6.40 12.55 -4.01
CA SER A 191 -6.70 13.17 -2.72
C SER A 191 -7.14 12.17 -1.65
N PHE A 192 -7.97 11.20 -1.99
CA PHE A 192 -8.46 10.19 -1.05
C PHE A 192 -7.34 9.29 -0.46
N GLN A 193 -6.21 9.14 -1.14
CA GLN A 193 -5.06 8.42 -0.59
C GLN A 193 -4.30 9.27 0.45
N LEU A 194 -4.39 10.58 0.36
CA LEU A 194 -3.72 11.50 1.29
C LEU A 194 -4.40 11.54 2.67
N GLU A 195 -5.66 11.16 2.78
CA GLU A 195 -6.40 11.19 4.06
C GLU A 195 -5.75 10.39 5.19
N LEU A 196 -5.03 9.31 4.86
CA LEU A 196 -4.30 8.51 5.83
C LEU A 196 -2.83 8.93 5.98
N LEU A 197 -2.33 9.82 5.12
CA LEU A 197 -0.93 10.24 5.13
C LEU A 197 -0.75 11.41 6.12
N LYS A 198 -0.27 11.11 7.33
CA LYS A 198 -0.16 12.10 8.42
C LYS A 198 1.27 12.64 8.63
N ASP A 199 2.26 11.77 8.60
CA ASP A 199 3.59 12.09 9.14
C ASP A 199 4.68 12.23 8.08
N LYS A 200 4.38 11.95 6.83
CA LYS A 200 5.34 12.02 5.72
C LYS A 200 4.67 12.58 4.48
N SER A 201 5.43 13.32 3.68
CA SER A 201 4.96 13.95 2.46
C SER A 201 5.99 13.80 1.34
N PRO A 202 5.61 14.00 0.09
CA PRO A 202 6.56 14.15 -0.98
C PRO A 202 7.48 15.34 -0.72
N ARG A 203 8.73 15.26 -1.20
CA ARG A 203 9.68 16.37 -1.11
C ARG A 203 9.22 17.58 -1.93
N ILE A 204 8.53 17.32 -3.04
CA ILE A 204 7.91 18.33 -3.91
C ILE A 204 6.49 17.85 -4.21
N ALA A 205 5.51 18.74 -4.07
CA ALA A 205 4.13 18.49 -4.42
C ALA A 205 3.66 19.45 -5.52
N VAL A 206 2.91 18.92 -6.46
CA VAL A 206 2.27 19.67 -7.56
C VAL A 206 0.77 19.39 -7.50
N ILE A 207 -0.03 20.47 -7.57
CA ILE A 207 -1.50 20.44 -7.53
C ILE A 207 -2.04 21.06 -8.82
#